data_5b50e4c51d33b58a184856b1c3c144c6
#
_entry.id   5b50e4c51d33b58a184856b1c3c144c6
#
_cell.length_a   1.000
_cell.length_b   1.000
_cell.length_c   1.000
_cell.angle_alpha   90.00
_cell.angle_beta   90.00
_cell.angle_gamma   90.00
#
_symmetry.space_group_name_H-M   'P 1'
#
loop_
_entity.id
_entity.type
_entity.pdbx_description
1 polymer ?
#
loop_
_entity_poly.entity_id
_entity_poly.type
_entity_poly.pdbx_seq_one_letter_code
_entity_poly.pdbx_strand_id
1 'polypeptide(L)'
;DIIEERATGNKELIDSLRNNLQGKNLSDLTNDADKAAWIRLYDEAHNPKQVPLIKADGSSTELVRVNKGKNLASSSWSDIGQIIKAVKIMENSSLENISSLLGDQHKVRNFYNNLIDPNSPRNDTTIDTHAVGVAHWQPFSGNDPEVLSNFDSPNSKAQGISGTYPL
;
A
#
# COMPACT_ATOMS: atom_id res chain seq x y z
N ASP A 1 10.99 -3.52 21.98
CA ASP A 1 10.56 -4.65 21.14
C ASP A 1 9.44 -4.20 20.21
N ILE A 2 9.62 -4.37 18.91
CA ILE A 2 8.67 -3.91 17.88
C ILE A 2 7.27 -4.55 18.06
N ILE A 3 7.21 -5.78 18.55
CA ILE A 3 5.94 -6.48 18.81
C ILE A 3 5.17 -5.76 19.92
N GLU A 4 5.83 -5.39 21.01
CA GLU A 4 5.20 -4.66 22.11
C GLU A 4 4.72 -3.26 21.68
N GLU A 5 5.57 -2.57 20.92
CA GLU A 5 5.25 -1.25 20.39
C GLU A 5 4.01 -1.29 19.48
N ARG A 6 3.89 -2.31 18.61
CA ARG A 6 2.78 -2.44 17.65
C ARG A 6 1.50 -3.01 18.25
N ALA A 7 1.64 -3.89 19.22
CA ALA A 7 0.48 -4.47 19.90
C ALA A 7 -0.15 -3.52 20.93
N THR A 8 0.47 -2.36 21.20
CA THR A 8 -0.07 -1.30 22.08
C THR A 8 -0.58 -1.79 23.44
N GLY A 9 0.17 -2.73 24.03
CA GLY A 9 -0.18 -3.31 25.35
C GLY A 9 -1.24 -4.42 25.31
N ASN A 10 -1.71 -4.84 24.14
CA ASN A 10 -2.58 -6.00 24.03
C ASN A 10 -1.78 -7.29 24.26
N LYS A 11 -1.90 -7.83 25.47
CA LYS A 11 -1.11 -8.99 25.91
C LYS A 11 -1.39 -10.23 25.05
N GLU A 12 -2.64 -10.50 24.70
CA GLU A 12 -3.00 -11.67 23.90
C GLU A 12 -2.37 -11.60 22.51
N LEU A 13 -2.38 -10.41 21.90
CA LEU A 13 -1.74 -10.17 20.61
C LEU A 13 -0.22 -10.30 20.69
N ILE A 14 0.40 -9.78 21.75
CA ILE A 14 1.84 -9.91 22.01
C ILE A 14 2.23 -11.39 22.10
N ASP A 15 1.51 -12.14 22.93
CA ASP A 15 1.78 -13.57 23.14
C ASP A 15 1.57 -14.38 21.84
N SER A 16 0.53 -14.08 21.09
CA SER A 16 0.26 -14.70 19.79
C SER A 16 1.37 -14.43 18.78
N LEU A 17 1.77 -13.16 18.60
CA LEU A 17 2.84 -12.79 17.66
C LEU A 17 4.18 -13.39 18.07
N ARG A 18 4.49 -13.43 19.38
CA ARG A 18 5.72 -14.07 19.85
C ARG A 18 5.72 -15.57 19.58
N ASN A 19 4.64 -16.25 19.92
CA ASN A 19 4.52 -17.69 19.69
C ASN A 19 4.60 -18.05 18.19
N ASN A 20 3.98 -17.25 17.34
CA ASN A 20 3.91 -17.54 15.91
C ASN A 20 5.15 -17.12 15.14
N LEU A 21 5.82 -16.04 15.52
CA LEU A 21 6.84 -15.39 14.68
C LEU A 21 8.24 -15.32 15.31
N GLN A 22 8.34 -15.26 16.64
CA GLN A 22 9.64 -15.04 17.29
C GLN A 22 10.59 -16.21 17.07
N GLY A 23 11.80 -15.91 16.61
CA GLY A 23 12.85 -16.92 16.35
C GLY A 23 12.63 -17.77 15.11
N LYS A 24 11.60 -17.47 14.30
CA LYS A 24 11.34 -18.16 13.03
C LYS A 24 11.85 -17.38 11.84
N ASN A 25 12.23 -18.10 10.79
CA ASN A 25 12.47 -17.54 9.48
C ASN A 25 11.16 -17.47 8.69
N LEU A 26 11.11 -16.61 7.67
CA LEU A 26 9.93 -16.51 6.79
C LEU A 26 9.56 -17.85 6.15
N SER A 27 10.56 -18.67 5.80
CA SER A 27 10.38 -20.01 5.23
C SER A 27 9.72 -21.02 6.16
N ASP A 28 9.78 -20.80 7.48
CA ASP A 28 9.20 -21.69 8.49
C ASP A 28 7.70 -21.46 8.68
N LEU A 29 7.19 -20.38 8.10
CA LEU A 29 5.80 -19.97 8.24
C LEU A 29 4.97 -20.51 7.07
N THR A 30 3.83 -21.11 7.39
CA THR A 30 2.91 -21.68 6.40
C THR A 30 1.68 -20.82 6.15
N ASN A 31 1.31 -19.98 7.11
CA ASN A 31 0.13 -19.11 7.03
C ASN A 31 0.50 -17.78 6.42
N ASP A 32 -0.25 -17.33 5.42
CA ASP A 32 -0.01 -16.06 4.70
C ASP A 32 -0.09 -14.83 5.61
N ALA A 33 -0.99 -14.83 6.59
CA ALA A 33 -1.11 -13.73 7.55
C ALA A 33 0.11 -13.64 8.47
N ASP A 34 0.64 -14.78 8.92
CA ASP A 34 1.86 -14.84 9.73
C ASP A 34 3.08 -14.41 8.90
N LYS A 35 3.19 -14.85 7.64
CA LYS A 35 4.24 -14.39 6.72
C LYS A 35 4.19 -12.87 6.53
N ALA A 36 3.00 -12.32 6.30
CA ALA A 36 2.81 -10.89 6.13
C ALA A 36 3.13 -10.09 7.41
N ALA A 37 2.72 -10.58 8.56
CA ALA A 37 3.05 -9.98 9.85
C ALA A 37 4.56 -10.03 10.12
N TRP A 38 5.22 -11.13 9.82
CA TRP A 38 6.66 -11.29 9.94
C TRP A 38 7.41 -10.28 9.05
N ILE A 39 7.04 -10.18 7.78
CA ILE A 39 7.63 -9.24 6.83
C ILE A 39 7.49 -7.81 7.34
N ARG A 40 6.29 -7.45 7.79
CA ARG A 40 6.02 -6.10 8.30
C ARG A 40 6.85 -5.77 9.54
N LEU A 41 6.88 -6.66 10.52
CA LEU A 41 7.64 -6.45 11.75
C LEU A 41 9.14 -6.42 11.49
N TYR A 42 9.63 -7.27 10.58
CA TYR A 42 11.03 -7.28 10.18
C TYR A 42 11.43 -5.95 9.50
N ASP A 43 10.63 -5.50 8.53
CA ASP A 43 10.87 -4.24 7.83
C ASP A 43 10.86 -3.04 8.80
N GLU A 44 9.88 -3.00 9.71
CA GLU A 44 9.79 -1.92 10.71
C GLU A 44 10.94 -1.94 11.71
N ALA A 45 11.45 -3.11 12.06
CA ALA A 45 12.57 -3.25 12.98
C ALA A 45 13.93 -2.88 12.35
N HIS A 46 14.13 -3.20 11.09
CA HIS A 46 15.44 -3.10 10.43
C HIS A 46 15.56 -1.93 9.44
N ASN A 47 14.44 -1.43 8.94
CA ASN A 47 14.37 -0.35 7.97
C ASN A 47 13.58 0.85 8.51
N PRO A 48 14.08 1.56 9.53
CA PRO A 48 13.42 2.77 10.01
C PRO A 48 13.41 3.80 8.87
N LYS A 49 12.23 4.18 8.41
CA LYS A 49 12.09 5.04 7.24
C LYS A 49 12.33 6.48 7.60
N GLN A 50 13.33 7.02 6.95
CA GLN A 50 13.65 8.43 6.97
C GLN A 50 13.44 8.98 5.56
N VAL A 51 12.78 10.11 5.46
CA VAL A 51 12.54 10.79 4.18
C VAL A 51 12.99 12.23 4.25
N PRO A 52 13.56 12.80 3.18
CA PRO A 52 13.79 14.22 3.11
C PRO A 52 12.44 14.93 2.95
N LEU A 53 12.24 16.02 3.64
CA LEU A 53 11.14 16.93 3.37
C LEU A 53 11.55 17.90 2.28
N ILE A 54 10.73 18.04 1.26
CA ILE A 54 10.94 19.03 0.19
C ILE A 54 10.28 20.33 0.61
N LYS A 55 11.06 21.41 0.64
CA LYS A 55 10.58 22.76 0.94
C LYS A 55 9.97 23.41 -0.31
N ALA A 56 9.24 24.51 -0.11
CA ALA A 56 8.62 25.25 -1.21
C ALA A 56 9.62 25.79 -2.26
N ASP A 57 10.86 26.03 -1.87
CA ASP A 57 11.97 26.44 -2.75
C ASP A 57 12.62 25.28 -3.52
N GLY A 58 12.11 24.05 -3.36
CA GLY A 58 12.67 22.85 -3.99
C GLY A 58 13.88 22.25 -3.28
N SER A 59 14.42 22.89 -2.23
CA SER A 59 15.48 22.33 -1.44
C SER A 59 14.99 21.20 -0.53
N SER A 60 15.86 20.25 -0.18
CA SER A 60 15.53 19.19 0.77
C SER A 60 16.09 19.50 2.16
N THR A 61 15.39 19.00 3.18
CA THR A 61 15.90 18.99 4.54
C THR A 61 16.80 17.77 4.77
N GLU A 62 17.39 17.70 5.95
CA GLU A 62 17.97 16.45 6.44
C GLU A 62 16.90 15.36 6.49
N LEU A 63 17.34 14.08 6.45
CA LEU A 63 16.45 12.95 6.60
C LEU A 63 15.74 13.00 7.96
N VAL A 64 14.42 13.01 7.91
CA VAL A 64 13.59 13.01 9.10
C VAL A 64 12.72 11.75 9.12
N ARG A 65 12.50 11.22 10.31
CA ARG A 65 11.53 10.15 10.48
C ARG A 65 10.13 10.71 10.27
N VAL A 66 9.38 10.08 9.38
CA VAL A 66 7.97 10.45 9.17
C VAL A 66 7.21 10.04 10.42
N ASN A 67 6.65 11.03 11.10
CA ASN A 67 5.86 10.82 12.30
C ASN A 67 4.45 11.40 12.09
N LYS A 68 3.43 10.58 12.22
CA LYS A 68 2.05 11.02 12.35
C LYS A 68 1.70 11.05 13.84
N GLY A 69 1.87 12.19 14.48
CA GLY A 69 1.70 12.32 15.91
C GLY A 69 2.91 11.76 16.68
N LYS A 70 2.67 10.97 17.73
CA LYS A 70 3.73 10.36 18.56
C LYS A 70 4.24 9.02 18.02
N ASN A 71 3.60 8.45 17.01
CA ASN A 71 3.94 7.16 16.46
C ASN A 71 4.76 7.31 15.18
N LEU A 72 5.87 6.58 15.09
CA LEU A 72 6.64 6.49 13.86
C LEU A 72 5.77 5.88 12.77
N ALA A 73 5.50 6.64 11.71
CA ALA A 73 4.77 6.11 10.58
C ALA A 73 5.65 5.13 9.81
N SER A 74 5.23 3.89 9.73
CA SER A 74 5.72 2.97 8.72
C SER A 74 5.21 3.45 7.36
N SER A 75 6.11 3.74 6.43
CA SER A 75 5.74 4.35 5.16
C SER A 75 5.51 3.34 4.04
N SER A 76 5.72 2.05 4.25
CA SER A 76 5.84 1.13 3.12
C SER A 76 4.62 0.30 2.81
N TRP A 77 3.91 -0.13 3.81
CA TRP A 77 2.79 -1.05 3.62
C TRP A 77 1.54 -0.44 4.24
N SER A 78 0.57 -0.08 3.40
CA SER A 78 -0.67 0.57 3.87
C SER A 78 -1.48 -0.36 4.77
N ASP A 79 -1.54 -1.63 4.42
CA ASP A 79 -2.20 -2.67 5.21
C ASP A 79 -1.57 -4.04 5.00
N ILE A 80 -1.91 -4.98 5.88
CA ILE A 80 -1.41 -6.35 5.85
C ILE A 80 -1.86 -7.11 4.60
N GLY A 81 -3.02 -6.76 4.05
CA GLY A 81 -3.58 -7.40 2.86
C GLY A 81 -2.70 -7.19 1.62
N GLN A 82 -2.03 -6.04 1.52
CA GLN A 82 -1.09 -5.79 0.42
C GLN A 82 0.16 -6.67 0.55
N ILE A 83 0.63 -6.91 1.76
CA ILE A 83 1.75 -7.82 2.01
C ILE A 83 1.36 -9.26 1.68
N ILE A 84 0.15 -9.69 2.06
CA ILE A 84 -0.39 -11.02 1.71
C ILE A 84 -0.43 -11.19 0.18
N LYS A 85 -0.90 -10.18 -0.56
CA LYS A 85 -0.88 -10.23 -2.03
C LYS A 85 0.54 -10.39 -2.57
N ALA A 86 1.50 -9.63 -2.03
CA ALA A 86 2.90 -9.73 -2.44
C ALA A 86 3.47 -11.14 -2.16
N VAL A 87 3.19 -11.71 -1.00
CA VAL A 87 3.59 -13.10 -0.67
C VAL A 87 3.04 -14.08 -1.69
N LYS A 88 1.74 -14.01 -1.99
CA LYS A 88 1.09 -14.90 -2.97
C LYS A 88 1.65 -14.74 -4.38
N ILE A 89 2.03 -13.53 -4.78
CA ILE A 89 2.69 -13.28 -6.07
C ILE A 89 4.09 -13.91 -6.10
N MET A 90 4.84 -13.81 -5.01
CA MET A 90 6.17 -14.41 -4.91
C MET A 90 6.12 -15.95 -4.94
N GLU A 91 5.09 -16.54 -4.35
CA GLU A 91 4.89 -18.00 -4.34
C GLU A 91 4.41 -18.54 -5.69
N ASN A 92 3.65 -17.75 -6.42
CA ASN A 92 3.19 -18.07 -7.76
C ASN A 92 3.19 -16.82 -8.64
N SER A 93 4.23 -16.67 -9.45
CA SER A 93 4.44 -15.53 -10.35
C SER A 93 3.77 -15.67 -11.72
N SER A 94 2.82 -16.59 -11.90
CA SER A 94 2.06 -16.68 -13.15
C SER A 94 1.23 -15.43 -13.40
N LEU A 95 1.09 -15.04 -14.65
CA LEU A 95 0.30 -13.86 -15.03
C LEU A 95 -1.17 -13.97 -14.59
N GLU A 96 -1.73 -15.18 -14.61
CA GLU A 96 -3.09 -15.47 -14.15
C GLU A 96 -3.23 -15.19 -12.66
N ASN A 97 -2.27 -15.66 -11.84
CA ASN A 97 -2.29 -15.43 -10.40
C ASN A 97 -2.13 -13.93 -10.08
N ILE A 98 -1.17 -13.26 -10.70
CA ILE A 98 -0.96 -11.81 -10.52
C ILE A 98 -2.23 -11.06 -10.90
N SER A 99 -2.82 -11.37 -12.05
CA SER A 99 -4.05 -10.78 -12.54
C SER A 99 -5.21 -10.95 -11.56
N SER A 100 -5.38 -12.15 -11.03
CA SER A 100 -6.42 -12.46 -10.04
C SER A 100 -6.24 -11.66 -8.75
N LEU A 101 -5.01 -11.57 -8.24
CA LEU A 101 -4.69 -10.87 -6.99
C LEU A 101 -4.81 -9.35 -7.10
N LEU A 102 -4.53 -8.77 -8.27
CA LEU A 102 -4.72 -7.34 -8.52
C LEU A 102 -6.21 -6.97 -8.57
N GLY A 103 -7.06 -7.91 -8.98
CA GLY A 103 -8.50 -7.68 -9.11
C GLY A 103 -8.85 -6.66 -10.19
N ASP A 104 -10.02 -6.07 -10.08
CA ASP A 104 -10.59 -5.14 -11.07
C ASP A 104 -10.41 -3.66 -10.68
N GLN A 105 -9.54 -3.37 -9.72
CA GLN A 105 -9.24 -2.00 -9.32
C GLN A 105 -8.58 -1.24 -10.46
N HIS A 106 -9.31 -0.35 -11.09
CA HIS A 106 -8.95 0.31 -12.33
C HIS A 106 -7.55 0.94 -12.31
N LYS A 107 -7.25 1.74 -11.29
CA LYS A 107 -5.93 2.38 -11.14
C LYS A 107 -4.80 1.35 -11.09
N VAL A 108 -4.91 0.36 -10.22
CA VAL A 108 -3.87 -0.65 -10.01
C VAL A 108 -3.73 -1.54 -11.26
N ARG A 109 -4.86 -1.93 -11.85
CA ARG A 109 -4.89 -2.76 -13.05
C ARG A 109 -4.25 -2.04 -14.24
N ASN A 110 -4.65 -0.81 -14.52
CA ASN A 110 -4.09 -0.05 -15.63
C ASN A 110 -2.60 0.26 -15.42
N PHE A 111 -2.20 0.57 -14.19
CA PHE A 111 -0.79 0.75 -13.88
C PHE A 111 0.03 -0.51 -14.17
N TYR A 112 -0.48 -1.67 -13.73
CA TYR A 112 0.15 -2.95 -14.02
C TYR A 112 0.23 -3.23 -15.53
N ASN A 113 -0.88 -3.03 -16.27
CA ASN A 113 -0.92 -3.23 -17.70
C ASN A 113 0.10 -2.34 -18.43
N ASN A 114 0.23 -1.08 -18.03
CA ASN A 114 1.20 -0.15 -18.60
C ASN A 114 2.65 -0.55 -18.30
N LEU A 115 2.91 -1.22 -17.18
CA LEU A 115 4.26 -1.74 -16.88
C LEU A 115 4.59 -2.99 -17.71
N ILE A 116 3.62 -3.87 -17.93
CA ILE A 116 3.84 -5.13 -18.68
C ILE A 116 3.89 -4.88 -20.17
N ASP A 117 3.01 -4.05 -20.70
CA ASP A 117 2.94 -3.72 -22.12
C ASP A 117 2.63 -2.23 -22.33
N PRO A 118 3.67 -1.37 -22.26
CA PRO A 118 3.49 0.07 -22.39
C PRO A 118 3.02 0.52 -23.78
N ASN A 119 3.11 -0.34 -24.78
CA ASN A 119 2.69 -0.07 -26.15
C ASN A 119 1.39 -0.80 -26.52
N SER A 120 0.65 -1.26 -25.53
CA SER A 120 -0.62 -1.95 -25.75
C SER A 120 -1.59 -1.09 -26.58
N PRO A 121 -2.22 -1.66 -27.62
CA PRO A 121 -3.23 -0.94 -28.40
C PRO A 121 -4.49 -0.58 -27.61
N ARG A 122 -4.65 -1.11 -26.39
CA ARG A 122 -5.77 -0.77 -25.49
C ARG A 122 -5.68 0.63 -24.92
N ASN A 123 -4.49 1.26 -24.96
CA ASN A 123 -4.26 2.59 -24.41
C ASN A 123 -4.70 2.72 -22.95
N ASP A 124 -4.41 1.70 -22.13
CA ASP A 124 -4.75 1.73 -20.70
C ASP A 124 -4.19 2.99 -20.04
N THR A 125 -5.03 3.75 -19.36
CA THR A 125 -4.64 4.98 -18.70
C THR A 125 -4.79 4.85 -17.19
N THR A 126 -3.70 5.11 -16.45
CA THR A 126 -3.73 5.12 -15.00
C THR A 126 -4.15 6.49 -14.51
N ILE A 127 -5.38 6.61 -14.00
CA ILE A 127 -5.91 7.87 -13.45
C ILE A 127 -5.99 7.76 -11.93
N ASP A 128 -5.57 8.80 -11.25
CA ASP A 128 -5.68 8.93 -9.80
C ASP A 128 -6.17 10.33 -9.40
N THR A 129 -6.26 10.59 -8.10
CA THR A 129 -6.69 11.89 -7.56
C THR A 129 -5.88 13.06 -8.13
N HIS A 130 -4.58 12.87 -8.34
CA HIS A 130 -3.72 13.91 -8.91
C HIS A 130 -4.06 14.18 -10.38
N ALA A 131 -4.38 13.14 -11.15
CA ALA A 131 -4.81 13.29 -12.53
C ALA A 131 -6.13 14.10 -12.62
N VAL A 132 -7.08 13.84 -11.71
CA VAL A 132 -8.31 14.64 -11.59
C VAL A 132 -7.97 16.10 -11.24
N GLY A 133 -7.08 16.31 -10.28
CA GLY A 133 -6.62 17.65 -9.90
C GLY A 133 -6.02 18.41 -11.07
N VAL A 134 -5.17 17.76 -11.86
CA VAL A 134 -4.59 18.38 -13.07
C VAL A 134 -5.66 18.73 -14.10
N ALA A 135 -6.63 17.84 -14.34
CA ALA A 135 -7.71 18.09 -15.29
C ALA A 135 -8.58 19.30 -14.90
N HIS A 136 -8.74 19.53 -13.61
CA HIS A 136 -9.52 20.65 -13.08
C HIS A 136 -8.68 21.88 -12.68
N TRP A 137 -7.36 21.82 -12.83
CA TRP A 137 -6.43 22.86 -12.38
C TRP A 137 -6.57 23.22 -10.89
N GLN A 138 -6.92 22.24 -10.06
CA GLN A 138 -7.12 22.39 -8.62
C GLN A 138 -6.51 21.22 -7.84
N PRO A 139 -5.97 21.47 -6.64
CA PRO A 139 -5.58 20.41 -5.75
C PRO A 139 -6.83 19.80 -5.11
N PHE A 140 -7.01 18.49 -5.27
CA PHE A 140 -8.09 17.74 -4.64
C PHE A 140 -7.55 16.70 -3.64
N SER A 141 -8.33 16.44 -2.62
CA SER A 141 -8.20 15.26 -1.77
C SER A 141 -9.03 14.11 -2.33
N GLY A 142 -8.73 12.87 -1.91
CA GLY A 142 -9.50 11.70 -2.34
C GLY A 142 -10.98 11.71 -1.90
N ASN A 143 -11.38 12.62 -1.02
CA ASN A 143 -12.75 12.75 -0.51
C ASN A 143 -13.53 13.90 -1.14
N ASP A 144 -12.91 14.65 -2.04
CA ASP A 144 -13.59 15.77 -2.68
C ASP A 144 -14.66 15.28 -3.65
N PRO A 145 -15.82 15.96 -3.76
CA PRO A 145 -16.93 15.54 -4.60
C PRO A 145 -16.55 15.32 -6.06
N GLU A 146 -15.66 16.14 -6.58
CA GLU A 146 -15.14 16.07 -7.94
C GLU A 146 -14.37 14.77 -8.17
N VAL A 147 -13.57 14.35 -7.19
CA VAL A 147 -12.82 13.11 -7.23
C VAL A 147 -13.77 11.93 -7.11
N LEU A 148 -14.67 11.96 -6.12
CA LEU A 148 -15.64 10.89 -5.89
C LEU A 148 -16.56 10.67 -7.08
N SER A 149 -17.01 11.76 -7.75
CA SER A 149 -17.89 11.67 -8.92
C SER A 149 -17.20 11.06 -10.15
N ASN A 150 -15.91 11.27 -10.29
CA ASN A 150 -15.13 10.70 -11.39
C ASN A 150 -14.79 9.22 -11.20
N PHE A 151 -14.76 8.75 -9.96
CA PHE A 151 -14.39 7.37 -9.67
C PHE A 151 -15.57 6.49 -9.28
N ASP A 152 -16.76 7.00 -9.37
CA ASP A 152 -18.07 6.41 -9.15
C ASP A 152 -18.09 5.11 -8.35
N SER A 153 -18.14 5.26 -7.04
CA SER A 153 -18.71 4.25 -6.20
C SER A 153 -19.37 4.90 -4.99
N PRO A 154 -20.69 4.85 -4.90
CA PRO A 154 -21.42 5.35 -3.74
C PRO A 154 -20.98 4.72 -2.42
N ASN A 155 -20.22 3.64 -2.48
CA ASN A 155 -19.71 2.88 -1.34
C ASN A 155 -18.17 2.81 -1.25
N SER A 156 -17.42 3.42 -2.15
CA SER A 156 -15.96 3.48 -2.03
C SER A 156 -15.57 4.57 -1.06
N LYS A 157 -15.86 4.35 0.22
CA LYS A 157 -15.19 5.09 1.28
C LYS A 157 -13.68 4.88 1.11
N ALA A 158 -13.03 5.88 0.52
CA ALA A 158 -11.61 6.18 0.69
C ALA A 158 -10.60 5.00 0.66
N GLN A 159 -10.88 3.93 -0.02
CA GLN A 159 -9.88 2.91 -0.32
C GLN A 159 -9.43 3.15 -1.74
N GLY A 160 -8.25 3.71 -1.86
CA GLY A 160 -7.52 3.97 -3.09
C GLY A 160 -8.38 3.82 -4.35
N ILE A 161 -9.05 4.83 -4.69
CA ILE A 161 -10.12 4.99 -5.65
C ILE A 161 -9.97 4.05 -6.84
N SER A 162 -10.77 3.02 -6.84
CA SER A 162 -11.01 2.16 -7.98
C SER A 162 -12.41 2.47 -8.51
N GLY A 163 -12.51 3.50 -9.32
CA GLY A 163 -13.73 3.77 -10.06
C GLY A 163 -13.72 3.01 -11.38
N THR A 164 -14.87 2.57 -11.81
CA THR A 164 -15.11 2.26 -13.22
C THR A 164 -15.33 3.59 -13.93
N TYR A 165 -14.52 3.89 -14.93
CA TYR A 165 -14.84 5.01 -15.81
C TYR A 165 -16.05 4.62 -16.64
N PRO A 166 -17.11 5.46 -16.72
CA PRO A 166 -18.04 5.34 -17.81
C PRO A 166 -17.26 5.61 -19.10
N LEU A 167 -17.29 4.66 -20.01
CA LEU A 167 -16.82 4.83 -21.38
C LEU A 167 -17.71 5.84 -22.11
#